data_123e6a3735022d3f9c789c75e1da207d
#
_entry.id   123e6a3735022d3f9c789c75e1da207d
#
_cell.length_a   1.000
_cell.length_b   1.000
_cell.length_c   1.000
_cell.angle_alpha   90.00
_cell.angle_beta   90.00
_cell.angle_gamma   90.00
#
_symmetry.space_group_name_H-M   'P 1'
#
loop_
_entity.id
_entity.type
_entity.pdbx_description
1 polymer ?
#
loop_
_entity_poly.entity_id
_entity_poly.type
_entity_poly.pdbx_seq_one_letter_code
_entity_poly.pdbx_strand_id
1 'polypeptide(L)'
;MEMKVFNSLTRRDEPLAPIADNTIRMYTCGPTVYNFAHIGNFRAYTFEDILRRAIQFNGMRVKQVMNLTDVDDKTIRGANAANVKLTDYTQTYKDAFFADLKKLNIQPAEVYPAATDHIPEMIALVEKLIEKGVAYKSEDGSVYFNVRKFPGYGKLAHIDFDNQRTGARCAADEYDKENVGDFALWKAWEPSDGPVGWDSPWGRGRPGWHIECSAMSNRYLGAVVSHLERGAVTAV
;
A
#
# COMPACT_ATOMS: atom_id res chain seq x y z
N MET A 1 -8.54 18.92 -24.77
CA MET A 1 -7.11 19.22 -24.48
C MET A 1 -6.48 17.93 -23.99
N GLU A 2 -5.30 17.57 -24.48
CA GLU A 2 -4.64 16.35 -24.03
C GLU A 2 -4.12 16.54 -22.59
N MET A 3 -4.60 15.70 -21.68
CA MET A 3 -4.13 15.73 -20.30
C MET A 3 -2.78 15.03 -20.18
N LYS A 4 -1.80 15.69 -19.54
CA LYS A 4 -0.49 15.10 -19.27
C LYS A 4 -0.26 14.98 -17.77
N VAL A 5 0.46 13.94 -17.38
CA VAL A 5 0.90 13.70 -16.00
C VAL A 5 2.38 13.38 -15.98
N PHE A 6 3.04 13.76 -14.90
CA PHE A 6 4.45 13.43 -14.72
C PHE A 6 4.61 11.94 -14.46
N ASN A 7 5.38 11.27 -15.31
CA ASN A 7 5.73 9.86 -15.16
C ASN A 7 7.06 9.74 -14.41
N SER A 8 7.01 9.22 -13.18
CA SER A 8 8.20 9.06 -12.33
C SER A 8 9.24 8.11 -12.93
N LEU A 9 8.82 7.10 -13.70
CA LEU A 9 9.73 6.14 -14.33
C LEU A 9 10.56 6.79 -15.44
N THR A 10 9.93 7.59 -16.30
CA THR A 10 10.59 8.27 -17.42
C THR A 10 11.07 9.67 -17.09
N ARG A 11 10.63 10.25 -15.96
CA ARG A 11 10.86 11.63 -15.50
C ARG A 11 10.40 12.67 -16.53
N ARG A 12 9.29 12.44 -17.21
CA ARG A 12 8.73 13.32 -18.23
C ARG A 12 7.23 13.46 -18.05
N ASP A 13 6.69 14.57 -18.55
CA ASP A 13 5.25 14.74 -18.70
C ASP A 13 4.78 13.93 -19.91
N GLU A 14 3.90 12.98 -19.68
CA GLU A 14 3.39 12.07 -20.70
C GLU A 14 1.86 12.14 -20.77
N PRO A 15 1.26 11.91 -21.95
CA PRO A 15 -0.18 11.84 -22.09
C PRO A 15 -0.78 10.78 -21.17
N LEU A 16 -1.80 11.15 -20.39
CA LEU A 16 -2.58 10.21 -19.64
C LEU A 16 -3.61 9.55 -20.56
N ALA A 17 -3.46 8.25 -20.79
CA ALA A 17 -4.35 7.48 -21.64
C ALA A 17 -4.88 6.25 -20.89
N PRO A 18 -6.17 5.90 -21.04
CA PRO A 18 -6.71 4.67 -20.51
C PRO A 18 -6.08 3.45 -21.21
N ILE A 19 -5.89 2.33 -20.48
CA ILE A 19 -5.39 1.08 -21.05
C ILE A 19 -6.44 0.44 -21.93
N ALA A 20 -7.69 0.51 -21.48
CA ALA A 20 -8.87 -0.02 -22.16
C ALA A 20 -10.10 0.82 -21.76
N ASP A 21 -11.21 0.67 -22.44
CA ASP A 21 -12.57 1.09 -22.06
C ASP A 21 -12.76 2.55 -21.58
N ASN A 22 -11.93 3.50 -21.99
CA ASN A 22 -11.98 4.91 -21.57
C ASN A 22 -12.04 5.13 -20.04
N THR A 23 -11.43 4.23 -19.26
CA THR A 23 -11.41 4.28 -17.80
C THR A 23 -9.98 4.32 -17.28
N ILE A 24 -9.65 5.37 -16.53
CA ILE A 24 -8.41 5.43 -15.76
C ILE A 24 -8.59 4.64 -14.47
N ARG A 25 -7.74 3.63 -14.27
CA ARG A 25 -7.72 2.83 -13.05
C ARG A 25 -6.70 3.44 -12.10
N MET A 26 -7.17 3.99 -11.00
CA MET A 26 -6.39 4.76 -10.06
C MET A 26 -6.34 4.04 -8.71
N TYR A 27 -5.14 3.67 -8.25
CA TYR A 27 -4.93 3.20 -6.90
C TYR A 27 -4.28 4.29 -6.07
N THR A 28 -4.83 4.55 -4.89
CA THR A 28 -4.31 5.55 -3.96
C THR A 28 -4.20 4.96 -2.56
N CYS A 29 -3.18 5.40 -1.81
CA CYS A 29 -3.01 4.95 -0.44
C CYS A 29 -3.88 5.77 0.50
N GLY A 30 -4.79 5.11 1.18
CA GLY A 30 -5.59 5.69 2.24
C GLY A 30 -4.85 5.72 3.59
N PRO A 31 -5.55 6.03 4.68
CA PRO A 31 -4.92 6.15 6.00
C PRO A 31 -4.58 4.80 6.62
N THR A 32 -3.53 4.79 7.45
CA THR A 32 -3.40 3.81 8.52
C THR A 32 -4.31 4.26 9.66
N VAL A 33 -5.35 3.47 9.95
CA VAL A 33 -6.46 3.86 10.83
C VAL A 33 -6.16 3.58 12.31
N TYR A 34 -5.08 4.15 12.82
CA TYR A 34 -4.67 4.07 14.24
C TYR A 34 -4.92 5.36 15.01
N ASN A 35 -5.18 6.47 14.31
CA ASN A 35 -5.46 7.78 14.88
C ASN A 35 -6.24 8.63 13.88
N PHE A 36 -6.77 9.78 14.33
CA PHE A 36 -7.42 10.74 13.45
C PHE A 36 -6.45 11.25 12.38
N ALA A 37 -6.92 11.33 11.14
CA ALA A 37 -6.14 11.92 10.07
C ALA A 37 -5.95 13.43 10.31
N HIS A 38 -4.75 13.94 10.02
CA HIS A 38 -4.44 15.35 10.16
C HIS A 38 -4.35 16.05 8.79
N ILE A 39 -4.19 17.36 8.80
CA ILE A 39 -4.17 18.19 7.58
C ILE A 39 -3.14 17.72 6.54
N GLY A 40 -2.02 17.16 6.97
CA GLY A 40 -1.00 16.61 6.09
C GLY A 40 -1.48 15.39 5.29
N ASN A 41 -2.31 14.53 5.91
CA ASN A 41 -2.95 13.42 5.22
C ASN A 41 -4.00 13.92 4.24
N PHE A 42 -4.85 14.85 4.65
CA PHE A 42 -5.90 15.41 3.79
C PHE A 42 -5.35 16.20 2.61
N ARG A 43 -4.14 16.74 2.69
CA ARG A 43 -3.47 17.33 1.53
C ARG A 43 -3.30 16.29 0.40
N ALA A 44 -2.90 15.07 0.71
CA ALA A 44 -2.76 14.00 -0.28
C ALA A 44 -4.13 13.63 -0.87
N TYR A 45 -5.13 13.36 -0.02
CA TYR A 45 -6.47 12.97 -0.47
C TYR A 45 -7.17 14.07 -1.29
N THR A 46 -6.96 15.34 -0.96
CA THR A 46 -7.45 16.47 -1.75
C THR A 46 -6.77 16.54 -3.11
N PHE A 47 -5.46 16.30 -3.17
CA PHE A 47 -4.74 16.24 -4.44
C PHE A 47 -5.25 15.09 -5.33
N GLU A 48 -5.50 13.92 -4.77
CA GLU A 48 -6.06 12.78 -5.47
C GLU A 48 -7.47 13.07 -6.01
N ASP A 49 -8.31 13.77 -5.24
CA ASP A 49 -9.65 14.21 -5.66
C ASP A 49 -9.58 15.23 -6.80
N ILE A 50 -8.67 16.20 -6.72
CA ILE A 50 -8.44 17.18 -7.80
C ILE A 50 -8.00 16.48 -9.09
N LEU A 51 -7.07 15.53 -8.99
CA LEU A 51 -6.63 14.73 -10.12
C LEU A 51 -7.79 13.95 -10.74
N ARG A 52 -8.58 13.27 -9.90
CA ARG A 52 -9.76 12.52 -10.33
C ARG A 52 -10.76 13.42 -11.07
N ARG A 53 -11.08 14.59 -10.50
CA ARG A 53 -11.98 15.57 -11.14
C ARG A 53 -11.42 16.09 -12.46
N ALA A 54 -10.13 16.34 -12.54
CA ALA A 54 -9.47 16.76 -13.78
C ALA A 54 -9.55 15.69 -14.87
N ILE A 55 -9.35 14.41 -14.53
CA ILE A 55 -9.52 13.28 -15.44
C ILE A 55 -10.95 13.21 -15.97
N GLN A 56 -11.93 13.30 -15.05
CA GLN A 56 -13.36 13.29 -15.39
C GLN A 56 -13.76 14.47 -16.26
N PHE A 57 -13.25 15.67 -15.96
CA PHE A 57 -13.47 16.90 -16.75
C PHE A 57 -12.94 16.77 -18.20
N ASN A 58 -11.87 15.99 -18.39
CA ASN A 58 -11.35 15.66 -19.72
C ASN A 58 -12.09 14.51 -20.43
N GLY A 59 -13.24 14.08 -19.93
CA GLY A 59 -14.13 13.11 -20.57
C GLY A 59 -13.76 11.64 -20.35
N MET A 60 -12.82 11.35 -19.46
CA MET A 60 -12.45 9.97 -19.08
C MET A 60 -13.16 9.54 -17.80
N ARG A 61 -13.48 8.26 -17.68
CA ARG A 61 -13.98 7.68 -16.43
C ARG A 61 -12.81 7.38 -15.50
N VAL A 62 -13.08 7.38 -14.20
CA VAL A 62 -12.11 6.95 -13.19
C VAL A 62 -12.70 5.82 -12.36
N LYS A 63 -11.91 4.77 -12.14
CA LYS A 63 -12.17 3.75 -11.13
C LYS A 63 -11.06 3.88 -10.09
N GLN A 64 -11.37 4.52 -8.96
CA GLN A 64 -10.43 4.72 -7.85
C GLN A 64 -10.60 3.63 -6.80
N VAL A 65 -9.49 3.09 -6.35
CA VAL A 65 -9.41 2.21 -5.18
C VAL A 65 -8.49 2.87 -4.17
N MET A 66 -8.99 3.09 -2.94
CA MET A 66 -8.21 3.67 -1.84
C MET A 66 -8.24 2.71 -0.67
N ASN A 67 -7.08 2.15 -0.31
CA ASN A 67 -7.03 1.18 0.79
C ASN A 67 -7.19 1.83 2.16
N LEU A 68 -7.57 1.01 3.13
CA LEU A 68 -7.52 1.32 4.54
C LEU A 68 -6.57 0.32 5.22
N THR A 69 -5.45 0.82 5.74
CA THR A 69 -4.51 -0.02 6.50
C THR A 69 -5.02 -0.12 7.93
N ASP A 70 -5.74 -1.20 8.21
CA ASP A 70 -6.34 -1.47 9.51
C ASP A 70 -5.62 -2.55 10.30
N VAL A 71 -4.48 -3.03 9.79
CA VAL A 71 -3.53 -3.88 10.50
C VAL A 71 -2.11 -3.40 10.27
N ASP A 72 -1.46 -2.91 11.30
CA ASP A 72 -0.03 -2.59 11.34
C ASP A 72 0.44 -2.50 12.80
N ASP A 73 1.73 -2.26 13.03
CA ASP A 73 2.31 -2.15 14.38
C ASP A 73 1.59 -1.08 15.24
N LYS A 74 1.14 0.02 14.65
CA LYS A 74 0.49 1.12 15.37
C LYS A 74 -0.96 0.80 15.72
N THR A 75 -1.70 0.18 14.79
CA THR A 75 -3.09 -0.23 15.03
C THR A 75 -3.17 -1.31 16.11
N ILE A 76 -2.28 -2.31 16.04
CA ILE A 76 -2.19 -3.40 17.02
C ILE A 76 -1.82 -2.84 18.40
N ARG A 77 -0.78 -2.01 18.48
CA ARG A 77 -0.36 -1.38 19.73
C ARG A 77 -1.48 -0.54 20.34
N GLY A 78 -2.19 0.23 19.52
CA GLY A 78 -3.32 1.05 19.95
C GLY A 78 -4.47 0.22 20.49
N ALA A 79 -4.87 -0.85 19.79
CA ALA A 79 -5.92 -1.75 20.22
C ALA A 79 -5.58 -2.47 21.53
N ASN A 80 -4.34 -2.98 21.65
CA ASN A 80 -3.84 -3.62 22.88
C ASN A 80 -3.80 -2.65 24.05
N ALA A 81 -3.31 -1.42 23.85
CA ALA A 81 -3.29 -0.38 24.89
C ALA A 81 -4.69 0.04 25.35
N ALA A 82 -5.65 0.08 24.44
CA ALA A 82 -7.05 0.37 24.75
C ALA A 82 -7.83 -0.84 25.28
N ASN A 83 -7.22 -2.04 25.26
CA ASN A 83 -7.85 -3.30 25.64
C ASN A 83 -9.17 -3.57 24.88
N VAL A 84 -9.17 -3.33 23.57
CA VAL A 84 -10.32 -3.56 22.69
C VAL A 84 -9.87 -4.41 21.49
N LYS A 85 -10.83 -4.96 20.73
CA LYS A 85 -10.52 -5.68 19.49
C LYS A 85 -9.95 -4.73 18.45
N LEU A 86 -9.05 -5.23 17.61
CA LEU A 86 -8.45 -4.47 16.50
C LEU A 86 -9.53 -3.83 15.61
N THR A 87 -10.56 -4.59 15.28
CA THR A 87 -11.69 -4.14 14.47
C THR A 87 -12.42 -2.96 15.09
N ASP A 88 -12.71 -3.00 16.38
CA ASP A 88 -13.45 -1.96 17.08
C ASP A 88 -12.58 -0.69 17.22
N TYR A 89 -11.29 -0.89 17.48
CA TYR A 89 -10.32 0.21 17.55
C TYR A 89 -10.23 0.96 16.22
N THR A 90 -10.00 0.22 15.13
CA THR A 90 -9.81 0.82 13.81
C THR A 90 -11.10 1.39 13.23
N GLN A 91 -12.28 0.84 13.57
CA GLN A 91 -13.56 1.34 13.10
C GLN A 91 -13.81 2.79 13.50
N THR A 92 -13.43 3.18 14.73
CA THR A 92 -13.53 4.57 15.19
C THR A 92 -12.84 5.56 14.25
N TYR A 93 -11.65 5.20 13.79
CA TYR A 93 -10.86 6.07 12.90
C TYR A 93 -11.30 5.98 11.44
N LYS A 94 -11.83 4.82 11.00
CA LYS A 94 -12.48 4.69 9.69
C LYS A 94 -13.69 5.62 9.59
N ASP A 95 -14.56 5.62 10.60
CA ASP A 95 -15.77 6.47 10.63
C ASP A 95 -15.40 7.95 10.62
N ALA A 96 -14.40 8.34 11.43
CA ALA A 96 -13.91 9.73 11.45
C ALA A 96 -13.31 10.14 10.09
N PHE A 97 -12.53 9.27 9.47
CA PHE A 97 -11.96 9.51 8.15
C PHE A 97 -13.03 9.77 7.09
N PHE A 98 -14.05 8.91 7.00
CA PHE A 98 -15.15 9.11 6.05
C PHE A 98 -15.97 10.36 6.34
N ALA A 99 -16.20 10.69 7.62
CA ALA A 99 -16.86 11.93 8.00
C ALA A 99 -16.07 13.17 7.54
N ASP A 100 -14.76 13.13 7.65
CA ASP A 100 -13.90 14.24 7.24
C ASP A 100 -13.74 14.35 5.71
N LEU A 101 -13.66 13.23 4.97
CA LEU A 101 -13.74 13.26 3.50
C LEU A 101 -15.01 13.98 3.02
N LYS A 102 -16.15 13.68 3.65
CA LYS A 102 -17.44 14.34 3.33
C LYS A 102 -17.39 15.84 3.62
N LYS A 103 -16.83 16.27 4.76
CA LYS A 103 -16.69 17.70 5.12
C LYS A 103 -15.82 18.46 4.12
N LEU A 104 -14.78 17.80 3.61
CA LEU A 104 -13.87 18.36 2.61
C LEU A 104 -14.39 18.26 1.17
N ASN A 105 -15.61 17.73 0.98
CA ASN A 105 -16.21 17.53 -0.36
C ASN A 105 -15.33 16.68 -1.29
N ILE A 106 -14.56 15.75 -0.75
CA ILE A 106 -13.77 14.77 -1.50
C ILE A 106 -14.72 13.70 -2.04
N GLN A 107 -14.64 13.42 -3.34
CA GLN A 107 -15.48 12.39 -3.98
C GLN A 107 -15.10 11.01 -3.41
N PRO A 108 -16.09 10.18 -3.01
CA PRO A 108 -15.81 8.83 -2.55
C PRO A 108 -15.18 7.99 -3.67
N ALA A 109 -14.16 7.21 -3.32
CA ALA A 109 -13.62 6.19 -4.23
C ALA A 109 -14.67 5.08 -4.47
N GLU A 110 -14.52 4.36 -5.57
CA GLU A 110 -15.42 3.24 -5.90
C GLU A 110 -15.28 2.09 -4.92
N VAL A 111 -14.07 1.90 -4.34
CA VAL A 111 -13.79 0.84 -3.37
C VAL A 111 -12.81 1.34 -2.32
N TYR A 112 -13.10 1.00 -1.05
CA TYR A 112 -12.21 1.19 0.10
C TYR A 112 -11.88 -0.17 0.73
N PRO A 113 -10.93 -0.95 0.17
CA PRO A 113 -10.59 -2.25 0.74
C PRO A 113 -9.82 -2.08 2.06
N ALA A 114 -10.21 -2.85 3.08
CA ALA A 114 -9.46 -2.96 4.31
C ALA A 114 -8.42 -4.07 4.20
N ALA A 115 -7.24 -3.87 4.79
CA ALA A 115 -6.16 -4.86 4.73
C ALA A 115 -6.56 -6.19 5.37
N THR A 116 -7.29 -6.13 6.49
CA THR A 116 -7.76 -7.34 7.22
C THR A 116 -8.71 -8.22 6.41
N ASP A 117 -9.42 -7.66 5.42
CA ASP A 117 -10.34 -8.39 4.54
C ASP A 117 -9.62 -9.09 3.37
N HIS A 118 -8.31 -8.88 3.20
CA HIS A 118 -7.54 -9.33 2.04
C HIS A 118 -6.33 -10.20 2.39
N ILE A 119 -6.32 -10.78 3.58
CA ILE A 119 -5.22 -11.65 4.04
C ILE A 119 -4.99 -12.84 3.09
N PRO A 120 -6.01 -13.56 2.60
CA PRO A 120 -5.79 -14.66 1.67
C PRO A 120 -5.11 -14.23 0.36
N GLU A 121 -5.48 -13.08 -0.19
CA GLU A 121 -4.86 -12.53 -1.40
C GLU A 121 -3.40 -12.15 -1.18
N MET A 122 -3.07 -11.61 0.01
CA MET A 122 -1.70 -11.29 0.40
C MET A 122 -0.86 -12.54 0.52
N ILE A 123 -1.36 -13.58 1.20
CA ILE A 123 -0.68 -14.88 1.34
C ILE A 123 -0.40 -15.47 -0.04
N ALA A 124 -1.41 -15.55 -0.91
CA ALA A 124 -1.27 -16.08 -2.27
C ALA A 124 -0.26 -15.30 -3.11
N LEU A 125 -0.15 -13.98 -2.91
CA LEU A 125 0.83 -13.16 -3.60
C LEU A 125 2.25 -13.43 -3.07
N VAL A 126 2.42 -13.56 -1.76
CA VAL A 126 3.72 -13.89 -1.14
C VAL A 126 4.21 -15.27 -1.59
N GLU A 127 3.33 -16.29 -1.65
CA GLU A 127 3.67 -17.61 -2.18
C GLU A 127 4.25 -17.53 -3.60
N LYS A 128 3.58 -16.78 -4.49
CA LYS A 128 4.08 -16.54 -5.85
C LYS A 128 5.44 -15.84 -5.91
N LEU A 129 5.72 -14.94 -4.97
CA LEU A 129 7.01 -14.27 -4.90
C LEU A 129 8.12 -15.21 -4.42
N ILE A 130 7.79 -16.13 -3.50
CA ILE A 130 8.71 -17.21 -3.07
C ILE A 130 8.97 -18.18 -4.22
N GLU A 131 7.94 -18.63 -4.92
CA GLU A 131 8.07 -19.51 -6.09
C GLU A 131 8.95 -18.89 -7.19
N LYS A 132 8.86 -17.58 -7.38
CA LYS A 132 9.71 -16.82 -8.33
C LYS A 132 11.14 -16.59 -7.80
N GLY A 133 11.43 -16.98 -6.58
CA GLY A 133 12.75 -16.80 -5.97
C GLY A 133 13.12 -15.37 -5.61
N VAL A 134 12.15 -14.44 -5.60
CA VAL A 134 12.35 -13.02 -5.22
C VAL A 134 11.93 -12.71 -3.79
N ALA A 135 11.43 -13.70 -3.06
CA ALA A 135 11.17 -13.64 -1.63
C ALA A 135 11.76 -14.85 -0.93
N TYR A 136 12.03 -14.75 0.36
CA TYR A 136 12.60 -15.82 1.18
C TYR A 136 12.01 -15.82 2.58
N LYS A 137 11.96 -17.00 3.20
CA LYS A 137 11.57 -17.19 4.59
C LYS A 137 12.80 -17.05 5.48
N SER A 138 12.72 -16.27 6.54
CA SER A 138 13.72 -16.17 7.60
C SER A 138 13.53 -17.24 8.67
N GLU A 139 14.51 -17.40 9.56
CA GLU A 139 14.49 -18.41 10.63
C GLU A 139 13.36 -18.18 11.64
N ASP A 140 13.00 -16.91 11.89
CA ASP A 140 11.91 -16.51 12.77
C ASP A 140 10.49 -16.82 12.21
N GLY A 141 10.40 -17.22 10.94
CA GLY A 141 9.14 -17.48 10.24
C GLY A 141 8.61 -16.29 9.45
N SER A 142 9.26 -15.13 9.52
CA SER A 142 8.94 -13.97 8.66
C SER A 142 9.34 -14.22 7.21
N VAL A 143 8.68 -13.53 6.28
CA VAL A 143 9.01 -13.60 4.85
C VAL A 143 9.40 -12.22 4.37
N TYR A 144 10.54 -12.12 3.69
CA TYR A 144 11.09 -10.88 3.16
C TYR A 144 11.15 -10.89 1.63
N PHE A 145 10.96 -9.72 1.04
CA PHE A 145 11.25 -9.49 -0.38
C PHE A 145 12.73 -9.20 -0.55
N ASN A 146 13.38 -9.94 -1.46
CA ASN A 146 14.79 -9.75 -1.78
C ASN A 146 14.92 -8.75 -2.93
N VAL A 147 15.23 -7.50 -2.61
CA VAL A 147 15.31 -6.41 -3.58
C VAL A 147 16.39 -6.63 -4.65
N ARG A 148 17.44 -7.36 -4.33
CA ARG A 148 18.56 -7.64 -5.25
C ARG A 148 18.23 -8.72 -6.28
N LYS A 149 17.29 -9.63 -5.94
CA LYS A 149 16.82 -10.67 -6.85
C LYS A 149 15.76 -10.19 -7.84
N PHE A 150 15.26 -8.96 -7.69
CA PHE A 150 14.30 -8.37 -8.63
C PHE A 150 14.97 -7.36 -9.56
N PRO A 151 15.24 -7.70 -10.84
CA PRO A 151 16.10 -6.90 -11.74
C PRO A 151 15.60 -5.49 -12.06
N GLY A 152 14.36 -5.20 -11.75
CA GLY A 152 13.74 -3.90 -11.98
C GLY A 152 13.54 -3.06 -10.73
N TYR A 153 13.93 -3.58 -9.56
CA TYR A 153 13.70 -2.87 -8.29
C TYR A 153 14.44 -1.53 -8.26
N GLY A 154 13.79 -0.51 -7.73
CA GLY A 154 14.36 0.82 -7.63
C GLY A 154 14.27 1.69 -8.90
N LYS A 155 13.94 1.12 -10.07
CA LYS A 155 13.84 1.91 -11.33
C LYS A 155 12.82 3.03 -11.26
N LEU A 156 11.65 2.81 -10.65
CA LEU A 156 10.60 3.83 -10.51
C LEU A 156 11.05 4.99 -9.62
N ALA A 157 11.67 4.67 -8.49
CA ALA A 157 12.14 5.65 -7.51
C ALA A 157 13.56 6.14 -7.80
N HIS A 158 14.19 5.65 -8.87
CA HIS A 158 15.59 5.94 -9.23
C HIS A 158 16.57 5.72 -8.08
N ILE A 159 16.40 4.60 -7.38
CA ILE A 159 17.24 4.24 -6.23
C ILE A 159 18.61 3.81 -6.73
N ASP A 160 19.64 4.45 -6.23
CA ASP A 160 21.05 4.04 -6.41
C ASP A 160 21.47 3.19 -5.21
N PHE A 161 21.48 1.87 -5.38
CA PHE A 161 21.82 0.92 -4.33
C PHE A 161 23.30 0.96 -3.95
N ASP A 162 24.19 1.39 -4.86
CA ASP A 162 25.63 1.39 -4.65
C ASP A 162 26.05 2.57 -3.76
N ASN A 163 25.28 3.65 -3.76
CA ASN A 163 25.53 4.87 -2.98
C ASN A 163 24.59 5.03 -1.75
N GLN A 164 23.74 4.06 -1.43
CA GLN A 164 22.93 4.12 -0.22
C GLN A 164 23.81 3.99 1.03
N ARG A 165 23.98 5.12 1.76
CA ARG A 165 24.53 5.09 3.12
C ARG A 165 23.56 4.30 4.01
N THR A 166 24.05 3.26 4.62
CA THR A 166 23.40 2.52 5.71
C THR A 166 22.91 3.53 6.75
N GLY A 167 21.61 3.69 6.94
CA GLY A 167 21.08 4.39 8.09
C GLY A 167 19.92 5.36 7.93
N ALA A 168 19.57 5.83 6.73
CA ALA A 168 18.64 6.97 6.65
C ALA A 168 17.14 6.62 6.54
N ARG A 169 16.75 5.38 6.19
CA ARG A 169 15.33 4.96 6.05
C ARG A 169 15.00 3.55 6.56
N CYS A 170 15.96 2.82 7.07
CA CYS A 170 15.78 1.42 7.52
C CYS A 170 15.43 1.26 9.00
N ALA A 171 15.20 2.35 9.73
CA ALA A 171 14.89 2.32 11.15
C ALA A 171 13.45 1.87 11.50
N ALA A 172 12.62 1.60 10.49
CA ALA A 172 11.22 1.19 10.72
C ALA A 172 11.04 -0.33 10.91
N ASP A 173 11.97 -1.14 10.44
CA ASP A 173 11.92 -2.59 10.56
C ASP A 173 13.18 -3.12 11.27
N GLU A 174 13.08 -3.34 12.58
CA GLU A 174 14.14 -3.90 13.44
C GLU A 174 14.18 -5.44 13.36
N TYR A 175 14.30 -6.02 12.14
CA TYR A 175 14.29 -7.49 11.98
C TYR A 175 15.58 -7.99 11.33
N ASP A 176 15.91 -9.26 11.60
CA ASP A 176 17.02 -9.98 10.96
C ASP A 176 16.81 -10.13 9.46
N LYS A 177 17.39 -9.19 8.69
CA LYS A 177 17.34 -9.17 7.23
C LYS A 177 18.68 -9.65 6.67
N GLU A 178 18.64 -10.47 5.63
CA GLU A 178 19.86 -10.81 4.88
C GLU A 178 20.53 -9.58 4.27
N ASN A 179 19.70 -8.57 3.90
CA ASN A 179 20.17 -7.32 3.29
C ASN A 179 19.39 -6.11 3.83
N VAL A 180 20.09 -5.01 4.03
CA VAL A 180 19.53 -3.76 4.57
C VAL A 180 18.36 -3.19 3.75
N GLY A 181 18.28 -3.50 2.46
CA GLY A 181 17.21 -3.04 1.56
C GLY A 181 15.96 -3.91 1.52
N ASP A 182 16.04 -5.14 2.05
CA ASP A 182 14.91 -6.08 2.01
C ASP A 182 13.79 -5.61 2.96
N PHE A 183 12.55 -5.94 2.64
CA PHE A 183 11.39 -5.53 3.44
C PHE A 183 10.44 -6.69 3.69
N ALA A 184 9.74 -6.64 4.83
CA ALA A 184 8.83 -7.70 5.23
C ALA A 184 7.59 -7.75 4.33
N LEU A 185 7.27 -8.95 3.85
CA LEU A 185 6.01 -9.30 3.18
C LEU A 185 5.04 -9.97 4.14
N TRP A 186 5.57 -10.76 5.08
CA TRP A 186 4.85 -11.40 6.17
C TRP A 186 5.70 -11.32 7.43
N LYS A 187 5.13 -10.84 8.51
CA LYS A 187 5.78 -10.76 9.81
C LYS A 187 5.31 -11.91 10.68
N ALA A 188 6.22 -12.71 11.22
CA ALA A 188 5.90 -13.74 12.19
C ALA A 188 5.21 -13.13 13.41
N TRP A 189 4.29 -13.87 14.01
CA TRP A 189 3.59 -13.41 15.19
C TRP A 189 4.54 -13.31 16.39
N GLU A 190 4.39 -12.22 17.14
CA GLU A 190 5.13 -11.94 18.38
C GLU A 190 4.15 -11.72 19.55
N PRO A 191 4.59 -11.91 20.81
CA PRO A 191 3.75 -11.64 21.99
C PRO A 191 3.16 -10.22 22.03
N SER A 192 3.84 -9.25 21.44
CA SER A 192 3.39 -7.86 21.31
C SER A 192 2.17 -7.70 20.40
N ASP A 193 1.94 -8.63 19.48
CA ASP A 193 0.75 -8.65 18.59
C ASP A 193 -0.52 -9.07 19.34
N GLY A 194 -0.39 -9.68 20.54
CA GLY A 194 -1.51 -10.12 21.35
C GLY A 194 -2.41 -11.12 20.60
N PRO A 195 -3.73 -10.88 20.53
CA PRO A 195 -4.65 -11.79 19.83
C PRO A 195 -4.58 -11.67 18.31
N VAL A 196 -3.94 -10.63 17.75
CA VAL A 196 -3.92 -10.35 16.30
C VAL A 196 -2.94 -11.27 15.60
N GLY A 197 -3.40 -11.92 14.54
CA GLY A 197 -2.57 -12.79 13.70
C GLY A 197 -3.43 -13.79 12.93
N TRP A 198 -2.92 -14.18 11.78
CA TRP A 198 -3.54 -15.13 10.86
C TRP A 198 -2.60 -16.30 10.58
N ASP A 199 -3.18 -17.45 10.31
CA ASP A 199 -2.41 -18.62 9.90
C ASP A 199 -1.95 -18.46 8.46
N SER A 200 -0.71 -18.88 8.20
CA SER A 200 -0.10 -18.87 6.87
C SER A 200 0.78 -20.11 6.68
N PRO A 201 1.23 -20.41 5.46
CA PRO A 201 2.17 -21.52 5.20
C PRO A 201 3.51 -21.36 5.93
N TRP A 202 3.84 -20.15 6.39
CA TRP A 202 5.10 -19.85 7.09
C TRP A 202 4.94 -19.87 8.61
N GLY A 203 3.72 -19.94 9.10
CA GLY A 203 3.34 -19.87 10.51
C GLY A 203 2.34 -18.74 10.76
N ARG A 204 1.90 -18.62 12.02
CA ARG A 204 1.03 -17.52 12.44
C ARG A 204 1.77 -16.19 12.34
N GLY A 205 1.09 -15.16 11.82
CA GLY A 205 1.68 -13.84 11.64
C GLY A 205 0.70 -12.84 11.05
N ARG A 206 1.24 -11.81 10.42
CA ARG A 206 0.49 -10.73 9.79
C ARG A 206 1.19 -10.18 8.55
N PRO A 207 0.47 -9.51 7.63
CA PRO A 207 1.09 -8.93 6.45
C PRO A 207 2.12 -7.85 6.81
N GLY A 208 3.15 -7.74 5.99
CA GLY A 208 3.98 -6.55 5.91
C GLY A 208 3.24 -5.43 5.20
N TRP A 209 3.60 -4.19 5.47
CA TRP A 209 2.88 -3.01 4.94
C TRP A 209 2.84 -2.94 3.41
N HIS A 210 3.93 -3.33 2.74
CA HIS A 210 4.05 -3.18 1.28
C HIS A 210 3.19 -4.16 0.47
N ILE A 211 2.93 -5.37 0.99
CA ILE A 211 2.16 -6.38 0.26
C ILE A 211 0.67 -6.02 0.17
N GLU A 212 0.17 -5.24 1.14
CA GLU A 212 -1.24 -4.86 1.23
C GLU A 212 -1.71 -4.15 -0.02
N CYS A 213 -1.05 -3.05 -0.39
CA CYS A 213 -1.40 -2.28 -1.58
C CYS A 213 -1.30 -3.10 -2.86
N SER A 214 -0.28 -3.96 -2.97
CA SER A 214 -0.09 -4.81 -4.15
C SER A 214 -1.22 -5.82 -4.31
N ALA A 215 -1.61 -6.50 -3.23
CA ALA A 215 -2.69 -7.48 -3.25
C ALA A 215 -4.05 -6.82 -3.54
N MET A 216 -4.38 -5.74 -2.84
CA MET A 216 -5.64 -5.02 -3.00
C MET A 216 -5.75 -4.35 -4.38
N SER A 217 -4.67 -3.73 -4.87
CA SER A 217 -4.63 -3.16 -6.22
C SER A 217 -4.89 -4.23 -7.28
N ASN A 218 -4.19 -5.36 -7.20
CA ASN A 218 -4.38 -6.48 -8.12
C ASN A 218 -5.82 -7.01 -8.09
N ARG A 219 -6.42 -7.14 -6.92
CA ARG A 219 -7.79 -7.64 -6.74
C ARG A 219 -8.83 -6.78 -7.44
N TYR A 220 -8.74 -5.46 -7.33
CA TYR A 220 -9.78 -4.53 -7.78
C TYR A 220 -9.52 -3.87 -9.13
N LEU A 221 -8.25 -3.70 -9.50
CA LEU A 221 -7.85 -3.03 -10.72
C LEU A 221 -7.22 -3.96 -11.76
N GLY A 222 -6.89 -5.20 -11.37
CA GLY A 222 -6.30 -6.23 -12.22
C GLY A 222 -4.78 -6.28 -12.16
N ALA A 223 -4.21 -7.37 -12.71
CA ALA A 223 -2.77 -7.65 -12.67
C ALA A 223 -1.91 -6.62 -13.43
N VAL A 224 -2.50 -5.86 -14.32
CA VAL A 224 -1.85 -4.78 -15.06
C VAL A 224 -2.29 -3.46 -14.46
N VAL A 225 -1.65 -3.09 -13.39
CA VAL A 225 -1.65 -1.69 -12.92
C VAL A 225 -0.61 -0.95 -13.75
N SER A 226 -0.75 -1.01 -15.07
CA SER A 226 0.21 -0.43 -16.01
C SER A 226 0.24 1.09 -15.98
N HIS A 227 -0.73 1.71 -15.30
CA HIS A 227 -0.69 3.15 -15.04
C HIS A 227 0.13 3.51 -13.80
N LEU A 228 0.31 2.61 -12.85
CA LEU A 228 1.33 2.75 -11.81
C LEU A 228 2.74 2.65 -12.42
N GLU A 229 2.94 1.86 -13.46
CA GLU A 229 4.21 1.75 -14.17
C GLU A 229 4.46 2.84 -15.22
N ARG A 230 3.40 3.49 -15.73
CA ARG A 230 3.49 4.47 -16.84
C ARG A 230 3.10 5.90 -16.48
N GLY A 231 2.84 6.21 -15.27
CA GLY A 231 2.39 7.54 -14.87
C GLY A 231 1.67 7.49 -13.54
N ALA A 232 2.15 6.64 -12.68
CA ALA A 232 1.65 6.64 -11.34
C ALA A 232 1.94 7.96 -10.68
N VAL A 233 0.89 8.64 -10.35
CA VAL A 233 0.87 9.42 -9.15
C VAL A 233 0.94 8.42 -8.00
N THR A 234 2.10 7.87 -7.73
CA THR A 234 2.37 7.19 -6.48
C THR A 234 2.47 8.27 -5.42
N ALA A 235 1.34 8.58 -4.81
CA ALA A 235 1.33 9.18 -3.50
C ALA A 235 1.69 8.07 -2.50
N VAL A 236 2.97 7.75 -2.34
CA VAL A 236 3.51 6.99 -1.23
C VAL A 236 4.31 7.94 -0.37
#